data_aa0ff0fdfe73e049b88fa195c3fd5f07
#
_entry.id   aa0ff0fdfe73e049b88fa195c3fd5f07
#
_cell.length_a   1.000
_cell.length_b   1.000
_cell.length_c   1.000
_cell.angle_alpha   90.00
_cell.angle_beta   90.00
_cell.angle_gamma   90.00
#
_symmetry.space_group_name_H-M   'P 1'
#
loop_
_entity.id
_entity.type
_entity.pdbx_description
1 polymer ?
#
loop_
_entity_poly.entity_id
_entity_poly.type
_entity_poly.pdbx_seq_one_letter_code
_entity_poly.pdbx_strand_id
1 'polypeptide(L)'
;MYKKIMVPLDGSQLAECVLPHVEAFIKGFNISDVLLVRGMEPVNPDFRTLDNTFDGEIIRQVQEGWREKEKQREASVKDYLEKVAEHFTQKRTTVHTKVLIGDVAENLADYADSNDIDLIIMATHGHSGITRWVMGSMAEKLFRSASVPVFMVRATEAKG
;
A
#
# COMPACT_ATOMS: atom_id res chain seq x y z
N MET A 1 -7.94 9.27 -21.32
CA MET A 1 -8.04 10.10 -20.13
C MET A 1 -7.27 9.42 -19.00
N TYR A 2 -7.75 8.36 -18.38
CA TYR A 2 -6.94 7.58 -17.43
C TYR A 2 -6.21 6.46 -18.14
N LYS A 3 -4.90 6.31 -17.91
CA LYS A 3 -4.06 5.24 -18.48
C LYS A 3 -3.36 4.43 -17.40
N LYS A 4 -2.91 5.08 -16.34
CA LYS A 4 -2.17 4.49 -15.25
C LYS A 4 -2.83 4.75 -13.91
N ILE A 5 -3.24 3.68 -13.24
CA ILE A 5 -3.95 3.74 -11.95
C ILE A 5 -3.04 3.23 -10.84
N MET A 6 -3.03 3.91 -9.70
CA MET A 6 -2.41 3.41 -8.46
C MET A 6 -3.49 2.95 -7.48
N VAL A 7 -3.28 1.78 -6.88
CA VAL A 7 -4.20 1.14 -5.94
C VAL A 7 -3.47 0.82 -4.65
N PRO A 8 -3.54 1.70 -3.64
CA PRO A 8 -3.00 1.43 -2.31
C PRO A 8 -3.79 0.33 -1.61
N LEU A 9 -3.08 -0.67 -1.07
CA LEU A 9 -3.63 -1.79 -0.31
C LEU A 9 -2.87 -1.95 1.01
N ASP A 10 -3.56 -2.28 2.08
CA ASP A 10 -2.98 -2.47 3.41
C ASP A 10 -2.96 -3.95 3.87
N GLY A 11 -3.35 -4.85 2.99
CA GLY A 11 -3.45 -6.29 3.27
C GLY A 11 -4.75 -6.71 3.96
N SER A 12 -5.68 -5.79 4.18
CA SER A 12 -7.00 -6.12 4.72
C SER A 12 -8.00 -6.44 3.62
N GLN A 13 -8.97 -7.29 3.92
CA GLN A 13 -10.11 -7.54 3.02
C GLN A 13 -10.93 -6.26 2.76
N LEU A 14 -10.96 -5.33 3.72
CA LEU A 14 -11.61 -4.04 3.55
C LEU A 14 -10.95 -3.20 2.46
N ALA A 15 -9.63 -3.19 2.37
CA ALA A 15 -8.92 -2.50 1.30
C ALA A 15 -9.18 -3.13 -0.07
N GLU A 16 -9.39 -4.45 -0.13
CA GLU A 16 -9.67 -5.18 -1.37
C GLU A 16 -11.06 -4.90 -1.96
N CYS A 17 -11.96 -4.22 -1.23
CA CYS A 17 -13.25 -3.79 -1.78
C CYS A 17 -13.12 -2.89 -3.01
N VAL A 18 -11.93 -2.33 -3.27
CA VAL A 18 -11.65 -1.51 -4.45
C VAL A 18 -11.48 -2.33 -5.74
N LEU A 19 -11.12 -3.62 -5.65
CA LEU A 19 -10.75 -4.42 -6.81
C LEU A 19 -11.84 -4.50 -7.90
N PRO A 20 -13.13 -4.71 -7.57
CA PRO A 20 -14.19 -4.67 -8.58
C PRO A 20 -14.30 -3.30 -9.29
N HIS A 21 -14.03 -2.21 -8.56
CA HIS A 21 -14.02 -0.87 -9.14
C HIS A 21 -12.83 -0.67 -10.08
N VAL A 22 -11.65 -1.15 -9.71
CA VAL A 22 -10.46 -1.13 -10.56
C VAL A 22 -10.74 -1.88 -11.87
N GLU A 23 -11.35 -3.06 -11.81
CA GLU A 23 -11.77 -3.80 -13.01
C GLU A 23 -12.76 -3.01 -13.89
N ALA A 24 -13.72 -2.32 -13.27
CA ALA A 24 -14.66 -1.48 -14.00
C ALA A 24 -13.94 -0.32 -14.72
N PHE A 25 -12.96 0.30 -14.06
CA PHE A 25 -12.11 1.34 -14.68
C PHE A 25 -11.28 0.77 -15.83
N ILE A 26 -10.66 -0.40 -15.65
CA ILE A 26 -9.90 -1.07 -16.71
C ILE A 26 -10.76 -1.26 -17.96
N LYS A 27 -11.99 -1.77 -17.78
CA LYS A 27 -12.93 -2.02 -18.89
C LYS A 27 -13.46 -0.73 -19.52
N GLY A 28 -13.81 0.26 -18.67
CA GLY A 28 -14.46 1.50 -19.12
C GLY A 28 -13.53 2.49 -19.80
N PHE A 29 -12.28 2.58 -19.34
CA PHE A 29 -11.31 3.59 -19.79
C PHE A 29 -10.13 3.04 -20.58
N ASN A 30 -10.07 1.72 -20.83
CA ASN A 30 -8.92 1.07 -21.47
C ASN A 30 -7.60 1.40 -20.74
N ILE A 31 -7.56 1.15 -19.44
CA ILE A 31 -6.39 1.34 -18.61
C ILE A 31 -5.27 0.42 -19.09
N SER A 32 -4.08 0.98 -19.32
CA SER A 32 -2.90 0.22 -19.73
C SER A 32 -2.11 -0.34 -18.56
N ASP A 33 -2.06 0.40 -17.45
CA ASP A 33 -1.21 0.07 -16.31
C ASP A 33 -1.95 0.21 -14.98
N VAL A 34 -1.83 -0.81 -14.14
CA VAL A 34 -2.29 -0.79 -12.75
C VAL A 34 -1.12 -1.05 -11.84
N LEU A 35 -0.89 -0.15 -10.89
CA LEU A 35 0.11 -0.29 -9.85
C LEU A 35 -0.57 -0.64 -8.53
N LEU A 36 -0.42 -1.87 -8.08
CA LEU A 36 -0.79 -2.27 -6.73
C LEU A 36 0.36 -1.89 -5.79
N VAL A 37 0.08 -1.11 -4.78
CA VAL A 37 1.12 -0.58 -3.89
C VAL A 37 0.76 -0.77 -2.43
N ARG A 38 1.75 -1.11 -1.62
CA ARG A 38 1.64 -1.14 -0.16
C ARG A 38 2.74 -0.33 0.47
N GLY A 39 2.34 0.62 1.31
CA GLY A 39 3.26 1.35 2.18
C GLY A 39 3.60 0.53 3.43
N MET A 40 4.84 0.62 3.86
CA MET A 40 5.33 0.03 5.11
C MET A 40 6.10 1.07 5.89
N GLU A 41 5.74 1.25 7.16
CA GLU A 41 6.59 2.01 8.07
C GLU A 41 7.83 1.19 8.43
N PRO A 42 9.03 1.80 8.36
CA PRO A 42 10.25 1.11 8.77
C PRO A 42 10.19 0.82 10.26
N VAL A 43 10.52 -0.39 10.65
CA VAL A 43 10.76 -0.70 12.06
C VAL A 43 12.20 -0.31 12.36
N ASN A 44 12.37 0.77 13.09
CA ASN A 44 13.69 1.29 13.46
C ASN A 44 13.91 1.08 14.96
N PRO A 45 14.40 -0.07 15.40
CA PRO A 45 14.70 -0.28 16.81
C PRO A 45 15.83 0.67 17.23
N ASP A 46 15.64 1.36 18.36
CA ASP A 46 16.68 2.21 18.92
C ASP A 46 17.77 1.34 19.57
N PHE A 47 18.79 1.03 18.79
CA PHE A 47 19.96 0.28 19.26
C PHE A 47 20.92 1.11 20.12
N ARG A 48 20.72 2.44 20.25
CA ARG A 48 21.62 3.30 21.04
C ARG A 48 21.58 2.96 22.53
N THR A 49 20.44 2.46 23.00
CA THR A 49 20.29 2.01 24.39
C THR A 49 21.04 0.72 24.70
N LEU A 50 21.35 -0.08 23.68
CA LEU A 50 22.10 -1.32 23.83
C LEU A 50 23.62 -1.11 23.82
N ASP A 51 24.08 -0.03 23.20
CA ASP A 51 25.51 0.24 22.94
C ASP A 51 26.36 0.40 24.24
N ASN A 52 25.71 0.78 25.34
CA ASN A 52 26.38 0.97 26.64
C ASN A 52 26.23 -0.24 27.61
N THR A 53 25.45 -1.26 27.22
CA THR A 53 25.04 -2.32 28.15
C THR A 53 25.47 -3.72 27.67
N PHE A 54 25.68 -3.90 26.37
CA PHE A 54 25.95 -5.21 25.78
C PHE A 54 27.25 -5.23 24.98
N ASP A 55 27.85 -6.43 24.88
CA ASP A 55 29.00 -6.68 24.01
C ASP A 55 28.63 -6.39 22.54
N GLY A 56 29.58 -5.80 21.79
CA GLY A 56 29.39 -5.45 20.39
C GLY A 56 28.98 -6.62 19.50
N GLU A 57 29.40 -7.84 19.83
CA GLU A 57 28.98 -9.06 19.12
C GLU A 57 27.48 -9.34 19.32
N ILE A 58 26.96 -9.16 20.53
CA ILE A 58 25.55 -9.31 20.83
C ILE A 58 24.72 -8.27 20.06
N ILE A 59 25.18 -7.03 20.04
CA ILE A 59 24.53 -5.94 19.31
C ILE A 59 24.46 -6.28 17.82
N ARG A 60 25.54 -6.77 17.23
CA ARG A 60 25.59 -7.18 15.82
C ARG A 60 24.59 -8.29 15.50
N GLN A 61 24.53 -9.33 16.32
CA GLN A 61 23.56 -10.43 16.15
C GLN A 61 22.10 -9.95 16.23
N VAL A 62 21.81 -9.06 17.16
CA VAL A 62 20.48 -8.45 17.28
C VAL A 62 20.13 -7.64 16.03
N GLN A 63 21.07 -6.82 15.53
CA GLN A 63 20.86 -6.04 14.32
C GLN A 63 20.66 -6.91 13.08
N GLU A 64 21.43 -7.98 12.93
CA GLU A 64 21.29 -8.95 11.84
C GLU A 64 19.91 -9.65 11.90
N GLY A 65 19.48 -10.07 13.09
CA GLY A 65 18.15 -10.65 13.30
C GLY A 65 17.00 -9.70 12.94
N TRP A 66 17.15 -8.42 13.24
CA TRP A 66 16.18 -7.40 12.83
C TRP A 66 16.13 -7.18 11.31
N ARG A 67 17.28 -7.10 10.66
CA ARG A 67 17.37 -6.97 9.20
C ARG A 67 16.71 -8.15 8.49
N GLU A 68 16.92 -9.36 9.00
CA GLU A 68 16.31 -10.55 8.43
C GLU A 68 14.78 -10.54 8.58
N LYS A 69 14.28 -10.15 9.76
CA LYS A 69 12.83 -10.00 9.98
C LYS A 69 12.21 -8.94 9.05
N GLU A 70 12.90 -7.83 8.82
CA GLU A 70 12.39 -6.77 7.94
C GLU A 70 12.35 -7.26 6.49
N LYS A 71 13.36 -8.00 6.02
CA LYS A 71 13.34 -8.64 4.69
C LYS A 71 12.18 -9.63 4.54
N GLN A 72 11.94 -10.48 5.55
CA GLN A 72 10.83 -11.42 5.54
C GLN A 72 9.48 -10.71 5.52
N ARG A 73 9.34 -9.62 6.25
CA ARG A 73 8.14 -8.79 6.25
C ARG A 73 7.89 -8.16 4.87
N GLU A 74 8.93 -7.59 4.24
CA GLU A 74 8.84 -7.03 2.89
C GLU A 74 8.49 -8.12 1.86
N ALA A 75 9.12 -9.28 1.93
CA ALA A 75 8.81 -10.43 1.06
C ALA A 75 7.35 -10.87 1.19
N SER A 76 6.83 -10.96 2.43
CA SER A 76 5.42 -11.31 2.67
C SER A 76 4.45 -10.28 2.10
N VAL A 77 4.79 -9.00 2.17
CA VAL A 77 3.98 -7.93 1.57
C VAL A 77 4.00 -8.03 0.04
N LYS A 78 5.15 -8.30 -0.53
CA LYS A 78 5.30 -8.49 -1.99
C LYS A 78 4.47 -9.69 -2.47
N ASP A 79 4.57 -10.84 -1.79
CA ASP A 79 3.79 -12.04 -2.11
C ASP A 79 2.28 -11.77 -2.05
N TYR A 80 1.83 -10.98 -1.08
CA TYR A 80 0.43 -10.56 -1.00
C TYR A 80 0.01 -9.74 -2.23
N LEU A 81 0.80 -8.73 -2.61
CA LEU A 81 0.49 -7.91 -3.78
C LEU A 81 0.49 -8.72 -5.08
N GLU A 82 1.40 -9.69 -5.23
CA GLU A 82 1.48 -10.57 -6.38
C GLU A 82 0.24 -11.47 -6.47
N LYS A 83 -0.24 -12.01 -5.35
CA LYS A 83 -1.50 -12.77 -5.30
C LYS A 83 -2.71 -11.92 -5.68
N VAL A 84 -2.77 -10.67 -5.23
CA VAL A 84 -3.83 -9.76 -5.64
C VAL A 84 -3.74 -9.45 -7.14
N ALA A 85 -2.52 -9.29 -7.67
CA ALA A 85 -2.31 -9.04 -9.10
C ALA A 85 -2.86 -10.17 -10.00
N GLU A 86 -2.88 -11.42 -9.52
CA GLU A 86 -3.44 -12.57 -10.25
C GLU A 86 -4.94 -12.44 -10.54
N HIS A 87 -5.67 -11.60 -9.81
CA HIS A 87 -7.08 -11.32 -10.08
C HIS A 87 -7.29 -10.56 -11.39
N PHE A 88 -6.26 -9.84 -11.88
CA PHE A 88 -6.35 -9.03 -13.07
C PHE A 88 -5.85 -9.80 -14.30
N THR A 89 -6.72 -10.62 -14.89
CA THR A 89 -6.36 -11.50 -16.03
C THR A 89 -6.52 -10.86 -17.40
N GLN A 90 -6.77 -9.57 -17.47
CA GLN A 90 -7.07 -8.90 -18.75
C GLN A 90 -5.81 -8.69 -19.58
N LYS A 91 -5.80 -9.25 -20.79
CA LYS A 91 -4.64 -9.27 -21.71
C LYS A 91 -4.10 -7.89 -22.15
N ARG A 92 -4.82 -6.80 -21.87
CA ARG A 92 -4.45 -5.45 -22.34
C ARG A 92 -3.95 -4.53 -21.21
N THR A 93 -3.93 -5.01 -19.97
CA THR A 93 -3.53 -4.23 -18.80
C THR A 93 -2.32 -4.89 -18.16
N THR A 94 -1.27 -4.13 -17.97
CA THR A 94 -0.10 -4.58 -17.21
C THR A 94 -0.31 -4.26 -15.73
N VAL A 95 -0.12 -5.24 -14.87
CA VAL A 95 -0.22 -5.05 -13.43
C VAL A 95 1.18 -5.09 -12.82
N HIS A 96 1.51 -4.04 -12.09
CA HIS A 96 2.78 -3.89 -11.38
C HIS A 96 2.52 -3.94 -9.88
N THR A 97 3.50 -4.41 -9.12
CA THR A 97 3.47 -4.41 -7.67
C THR A 97 4.62 -3.58 -7.10
N LYS A 98 4.39 -2.83 -6.04
CA LYS A 98 5.42 -2.01 -5.40
C LYS A 98 5.23 -1.97 -3.88
N VAL A 99 6.31 -2.15 -3.15
CA VAL A 99 6.39 -1.85 -1.71
C VAL A 99 7.12 -0.54 -1.54
N LEU A 100 6.55 0.38 -0.77
CA LEU A 100 7.15 1.67 -0.41
C LEU A 100 7.43 1.69 1.10
N ILE A 101 8.66 1.98 1.47
CA ILE A 101 9.10 2.03 2.87
C ILE A 101 9.29 3.49 3.30
N GLY A 102 8.66 3.90 4.42
CA GLY A 102 8.74 5.27 4.96
C GLY A 102 7.39 5.79 5.44
N ASP A 103 7.19 7.12 5.45
CA ASP A 103 5.86 7.70 5.68
C ASP A 103 4.94 7.31 4.53
N VAL A 104 3.94 6.49 4.85
CA VAL A 104 3.12 5.82 3.84
C VAL A 104 2.38 6.82 2.95
N ALA A 105 1.73 7.81 3.54
CA ALA A 105 0.89 8.74 2.78
C ALA A 105 1.72 9.69 1.90
N GLU A 106 2.83 10.22 2.43
CA GLU A 106 3.74 11.08 1.68
C GLU A 106 4.39 10.31 0.54
N ASN A 107 4.93 9.12 0.82
CA ASN A 107 5.56 8.30 -0.20
C ASN A 107 4.59 7.89 -1.32
N LEU A 108 3.31 7.64 -1.02
CA LEU A 108 2.30 7.34 -2.03
C LEU A 108 1.99 8.56 -2.90
N ALA A 109 1.87 9.75 -2.30
CA ALA A 109 1.62 10.99 -3.04
C ALA A 109 2.82 11.33 -3.94
N ASP A 110 4.03 11.34 -3.40
CA ASP A 110 5.27 11.62 -4.15
C ASP A 110 5.49 10.62 -5.28
N TYR A 111 5.18 9.35 -5.01
CA TYR A 111 5.30 8.30 -6.02
C TYR A 111 4.28 8.52 -7.16
N ALA A 112 3.05 8.90 -6.82
CA ALA A 112 2.03 9.17 -7.83
C ALA A 112 2.45 10.32 -8.74
N ASP A 113 2.96 11.41 -8.18
CA ASP A 113 3.40 12.59 -8.91
C ASP A 113 4.63 12.31 -9.79
N SER A 114 5.56 11.48 -9.30
CA SER A 114 6.82 11.18 -9.99
C SER A 114 6.73 10.08 -11.05
N ASN A 115 5.60 9.35 -11.12
CA ASN A 115 5.47 8.18 -11.98
C ASN A 115 4.27 8.23 -12.93
N ASP A 116 3.80 9.43 -13.27
CA ASP A 116 2.71 9.66 -14.22
C ASP A 116 1.42 8.86 -13.87
N ILE A 117 1.08 8.80 -12.59
CA ILE A 117 -0.19 8.22 -12.16
C ILE A 117 -1.31 9.19 -12.51
N ASP A 118 -2.36 8.70 -13.16
CA ASP A 118 -3.52 9.50 -13.58
C ASP A 118 -4.66 9.49 -12.55
N LEU A 119 -4.70 8.45 -11.72
CA LEU A 119 -5.78 8.22 -10.78
C LEU A 119 -5.32 7.32 -9.63
N ILE A 120 -5.71 7.67 -8.43
CA ILE A 120 -5.60 6.78 -7.26
C ILE A 120 -6.98 6.20 -6.96
N ILE A 121 -7.09 4.88 -6.80
CA ILE A 121 -8.31 4.20 -6.34
C ILE A 121 -8.02 3.55 -5.00
N MET A 122 -8.72 3.96 -3.93
CA MET A 122 -8.45 3.47 -2.59
C MET A 122 -9.72 3.29 -1.75
N ALA A 123 -9.64 2.47 -0.71
CA ALA A 123 -10.70 2.35 0.28
C ALA A 123 -10.62 3.49 1.31
N THR A 124 -11.77 3.92 1.83
CA THR A 124 -11.81 4.97 2.85
C THR A 124 -11.31 4.51 4.22
N HIS A 125 -11.32 3.20 4.50
CA HIS A 125 -10.89 2.58 5.76
C HIS A 125 -10.06 1.34 5.50
N GLY A 126 -9.08 1.11 6.38
CA GLY A 126 -8.34 -0.14 6.50
C GLY A 126 -8.85 -0.98 7.70
N HIS A 127 -7.92 -1.49 8.49
CA HIS A 127 -8.12 -2.47 9.56
C HIS A 127 -9.12 -2.13 10.69
N SER A 128 -9.60 -0.91 10.82
CA SER A 128 -10.52 -0.52 11.90
C SER A 128 -11.93 -0.34 11.39
N GLY A 129 -12.78 -1.34 11.60
CA GLY A 129 -14.22 -1.29 11.32
C GLY A 129 -14.94 -0.24 12.17
N ILE A 130 -14.94 1.00 11.73
CA ILE A 130 -15.67 2.08 12.39
C ILE A 130 -16.96 2.33 11.63
N THR A 131 -18.10 2.18 12.30
CA THR A 131 -19.45 2.35 11.77
C THR A 131 -19.85 3.80 11.43
N ARG A 132 -19.02 4.79 11.72
CA ARG A 132 -19.25 6.19 11.42
C ARG A 132 -18.41 6.68 10.22
N TRP A 133 -18.89 7.74 9.56
CA TRP A 133 -18.23 8.45 8.48
C TRP A 133 -16.89 9.07 8.91
N VAL A 134 -15.89 8.26 9.19
CA VAL A 134 -14.55 8.72 9.51
C VAL A 134 -13.63 8.19 8.42
N MET A 135 -13.08 9.10 7.63
CA MET A 135 -12.00 8.78 6.72
C MET A 135 -10.79 8.34 7.57
N GLY A 136 -10.17 7.20 7.25
CA GLY A 136 -8.96 6.76 7.94
C GLY A 136 -7.84 7.80 7.79
N SER A 137 -7.02 7.95 8.81
CA SER A 137 -5.95 8.96 8.85
C SER A 137 -5.02 8.92 7.63
N MET A 138 -4.67 7.73 7.16
CA MET A 138 -3.85 7.53 5.96
C MET A 138 -4.59 7.97 4.70
N ALA A 139 -5.88 7.60 4.56
CA ALA A 139 -6.70 7.99 3.42
C ALA A 139 -6.89 9.51 3.36
N GLU A 140 -7.13 10.15 4.50
CA GLU A 140 -7.25 11.62 4.60
C GLU A 140 -5.93 12.30 4.24
N LYS A 141 -4.81 11.83 4.78
CA LYS A 141 -3.49 12.40 4.52
C LYS A 141 -3.13 12.27 3.05
N LEU A 142 -3.34 11.09 2.44
CA LEU A 142 -3.10 10.89 1.01
C LEU A 142 -4.00 11.76 0.14
N PHE A 143 -5.30 11.84 0.47
CA PHE A 143 -6.24 12.69 -0.28
C PHE A 143 -5.85 14.17 -0.26
N ARG A 144 -5.30 14.66 0.85
CA ARG A 144 -4.84 16.06 0.97
C ARG A 144 -3.51 16.31 0.26
N SER A 145 -2.65 15.31 0.15
CA SER A 145 -1.30 15.45 -0.39
C SER A 145 -1.22 15.13 -1.88
N ALA A 146 -2.11 14.29 -2.41
CA ALA A 146 -2.08 13.89 -3.81
C ALA A 146 -2.49 15.04 -4.74
N SER A 147 -1.70 15.29 -5.78
CA SER A 147 -2.02 16.23 -6.87
C SER A 147 -2.90 15.60 -7.96
N VAL A 148 -3.05 14.28 -7.95
CA VAL A 148 -3.85 13.53 -8.91
C VAL A 148 -5.25 13.23 -8.35
N PRO A 149 -6.28 13.00 -9.21
CA PRO A 149 -7.60 12.58 -8.76
C PRO A 149 -7.57 11.33 -7.88
N VAL A 150 -8.41 11.32 -6.84
CA VAL A 150 -8.55 10.18 -5.93
C VAL A 150 -9.99 9.68 -5.95
N PHE A 151 -10.18 8.42 -6.33
CA PHE A 151 -11.47 7.74 -6.26
C PHE A 151 -11.52 6.92 -4.98
N MET A 152 -12.39 7.30 -4.05
CA MET A 152 -12.55 6.63 -2.78
C MET A 152 -13.75 5.68 -2.78
N VAL A 153 -13.46 4.42 -2.46
CA VAL A 153 -14.48 3.38 -2.28
C VAL A 153 -14.79 3.26 -0.80
N ARG A 154 -16.07 3.34 -0.46
CA ARG A 154 -16.49 3.11 0.91
C ARG A 154 -16.36 1.62 1.24
N ALA A 155 -15.44 1.28 2.11
CA ALA A 155 -15.35 -0.06 2.65
C ALA A 155 -16.57 -0.31 3.54
N THR A 156 -17.39 -1.27 3.17
CA THR A 156 -18.50 -1.79 3.99
C THR A 156 -18.17 -3.21 4.36
N GLU A 157 -18.27 -3.54 5.65
CA GLU A 157 -18.24 -4.96 6.04
C GLU A 157 -19.32 -5.70 5.24
N ALA A 158 -18.95 -6.81 4.61
CA ALA A 158 -19.91 -7.67 3.97
C ALA A 158 -20.93 -8.08 5.06
N LYS A 159 -22.18 -7.69 4.91
CA LYS A 159 -23.25 -8.21 5.75
C LYS A 159 -23.27 -9.72 5.51
N GLY A 160 -22.72 -10.45 6.48
CA GLY A 160 -22.83 -11.91 6.53
C GLY A 160 -24.27 -12.36 6.67
#